data_ec506ae7eca4ad70791da7672139108b
#
_entry.id   ec506ae7eca4ad70791da7672139108b
#
_cell.length_a   1.000
_cell.length_b   1.000
_cell.length_c   1.000
_cell.angle_alpha   90.00
_cell.angle_beta   90.00
_cell.angle_gamma   90.00
#
_symmetry.space_group_name_H-M   'P 1'
#
loop_
_entity.id
_entity.type
_entity.pdbx_description
1 polymer ?
#
loop_
_entity_poly.entity_id
_entity_poly.type
_entity_poly.pdbx_seq_one_letter_code
_entity_poly.pdbx_strand_id
1 'polypeptide(L)'
;MHDFTYYAQILISGLTIGSLYALIAIGYTMVYGILRLINFAHGDMFMVAGFIMIYITSWSSSFLGAGSIAVGLILTLILTVVLGVMIEKVAYKPLRQAPRMSDMISAIGVSYLMQNLATYDTGGLAQAYPNIPWLRKEIALGSITVKRLAILTPLLTILLVVALVLIIKHTKMGMAMRAVAKDFDTAQLMGIRIDRVISITFVIGSLLAAVGSILYFSYIGQVSPTIGSMPGLKSFVAAVFGGIGSVPGAVIGSYIIGICETFIKSNQDISIFSNAFTFALLIVILLIKPNGLFGEKLKEKV
;
A
#
# COMPACT_ATOMS: atom_id res chain seq x y z
N MET A 1 18.01 15.10 -28.37
CA MET A 1 16.69 15.50 -27.82
C MET A 1 15.80 14.30 -27.48
N HIS A 2 15.78 13.24 -28.29
CA HIS A 2 15.02 12.02 -27.98
C HIS A 2 15.40 11.40 -26.65
N ASP A 3 16.68 11.36 -26.29
CA ASP A 3 17.15 10.72 -25.04
C ASP A 3 16.63 11.42 -23.78
N PHE A 4 16.64 12.76 -23.74
CA PHE A 4 16.15 13.50 -22.56
C PHE A 4 14.64 13.27 -22.31
N THR A 5 13.84 13.31 -23.36
CA THR A 5 12.39 13.07 -23.28
C THR A 5 12.08 11.64 -22.79
N TYR A 6 12.83 10.68 -23.27
CA TYR A 6 12.73 9.26 -22.87
C TYR A 6 13.05 9.07 -21.39
N TYR A 7 14.22 9.54 -20.92
CA TYR A 7 14.59 9.42 -19.51
C TYR A 7 13.65 10.19 -18.58
N ALA A 8 13.15 11.34 -18.99
CA ALA A 8 12.17 12.10 -18.22
C ALA A 8 10.83 11.34 -18.08
N GLN A 9 10.37 10.67 -19.14
CA GLN A 9 9.16 9.82 -19.08
C GLN A 9 9.36 8.62 -18.15
N ILE A 10 10.52 7.97 -18.20
CA ILE A 10 10.87 6.87 -17.28
C ILE A 10 10.84 7.36 -15.83
N LEU A 11 11.45 8.51 -15.56
CA LEU A 11 11.48 9.06 -14.20
C LEU A 11 10.07 9.39 -13.67
N ILE A 12 9.23 10.04 -14.49
CA ILE A 12 7.84 10.35 -14.12
C ILE A 12 7.05 9.05 -13.87
N SER A 13 7.21 8.05 -14.72
CA SER A 13 6.57 6.75 -14.54
C SER A 13 7.09 6.03 -13.28
N GLY A 14 8.40 6.10 -13.02
CA GLY A 14 9.02 5.55 -11.83
C GLY A 14 8.54 6.22 -10.54
N LEU A 15 8.41 7.55 -10.56
CA LEU A 15 7.81 8.30 -9.44
C LEU A 15 6.35 7.93 -9.23
N THR A 16 5.59 7.70 -10.29
CA THR A 16 4.19 7.25 -10.21
C THR A 16 4.11 5.87 -9.55
N ILE A 17 4.87 4.89 -10.05
CA ILE A 17 4.89 3.53 -9.50
C ILE A 17 5.42 3.53 -8.06
N GLY A 18 6.49 4.28 -7.79
CA GLY A 18 7.03 4.43 -6.44
C GLY A 18 6.02 5.02 -5.46
N SER A 19 5.21 5.99 -5.90
CA SER A 19 4.13 6.57 -5.10
C SER A 19 3.04 5.54 -4.77
N LEU A 20 2.66 4.72 -5.74
CA LEU A 20 1.68 3.65 -5.55
C LEU A 20 2.18 2.60 -4.55
N TYR A 21 3.45 2.20 -4.67
CA TYR A 21 4.08 1.32 -3.69
C TYR A 21 4.20 1.97 -2.31
N ALA A 22 4.46 3.28 -2.24
CA ALA A 22 4.55 4.01 -0.97
C ALA A 22 3.24 3.97 -0.18
N LEU A 23 2.09 4.15 -0.83
CA LEU A 23 0.78 4.09 -0.17
C LEU A 23 0.52 2.72 0.46
N ILE A 24 0.90 1.63 -0.22
CA ILE A 24 0.78 0.27 0.31
C ILE A 24 1.84 0.02 1.40
N ALA A 25 3.09 0.44 1.16
CA ALA A 25 4.22 0.25 2.08
C ALA A 25 4.02 0.94 3.44
N ILE A 26 3.37 2.11 3.43
CA ILE A 26 3.02 2.81 4.67
C ILE A 26 2.04 1.97 5.50
N GLY A 27 1.05 1.34 4.87
CA GLY A 27 0.13 0.44 5.55
C GLY A 27 0.86 -0.72 6.26
N TYR A 28 1.80 -1.37 5.56
CA TYR A 28 2.67 -2.39 6.17
C TYR A 28 3.51 -1.83 7.32
N THR A 29 4.16 -0.69 7.09
CA THR A 29 5.04 -0.05 8.07
C THR A 29 4.30 0.38 9.32
N MET A 30 3.07 0.90 9.19
CA MET A 30 2.22 1.31 10.31
C MET A 30 1.83 0.13 11.19
N VAL A 31 1.34 -0.95 10.57
CA VAL A 31 0.92 -2.16 11.30
C VAL A 31 2.13 -2.82 11.96
N TYR A 32 3.24 -2.98 11.21
CA TYR A 32 4.47 -3.57 11.76
C TYR A 32 5.08 -2.72 12.89
N GLY A 33 5.09 -1.41 12.73
CA GLY A 33 5.66 -0.49 13.72
C GLY A 33 5.00 -0.61 15.10
N ILE A 34 3.73 -1.01 15.15
CA ILE A 34 2.96 -1.15 16.39
C ILE A 34 2.89 -2.62 16.84
N LEU A 35 2.49 -3.52 15.95
CA LEU A 35 2.26 -4.93 16.31
C LEU A 35 3.52 -5.81 16.20
N ARG A 36 4.56 -5.34 15.52
CA ARG A 36 5.75 -6.13 15.16
C ARG A 36 5.41 -7.38 14.34
N LEU A 37 4.30 -7.34 13.61
CA LEU A 37 3.75 -8.41 12.78
C LEU A 37 3.56 -7.93 11.35
N ILE A 38 3.81 -8.82 10.38
CA ILE A 38 3.62 -8.52 8.96
C ILE A 38 2.20 -8.92 8.57
N ASN A 39 1.43 -7.96 8.06
CA ASN A 39 0.07 -8.23 7.56
C ASN A 39 0.11 -8.62 6.07
N PHE A 40 0.31 -9.90 5.77
CA PHE A 40 0.32 -10.37 4.37
C PHE A 40 -1.02 -10.16 3.64
N ALA A 41 -2.13 -10.06 4.37
CA ALA A 41 -3.44 -9.78 3.79
C ALA A 41 -3.59 -8.34 3.23
N HIS A 42 -2.64 -7.44 3.53
CA HIS A 42 -2.75 -6.02 3.15
C HIS A 42 -2.72 -5.80 1.62
N GLY A 43 -1.91 -6.57 0.89
CA GLY A 43 -1.88 -6.52 -0.57
C GLY A 43 -3.18 -7.00 -1.21
N ASP A 44 -3.83 -8.02 -0.62
CA ASP A 44 -5.10 -8.54 -1.13
C ASP A 44 -6.28 -7.65 -0.71
N MET A 45 -6.20 -6.98 0.43
CA MET A 45 -7.16 -5.93 0.80
C MET A 45 -7.13 -4.78 -0.22
N PHE A 46 -5.95 -4.40 -0.72
CA PHE A 46 -5.80 -3.46 -1.82
C PHE A 46 -6.48 -3.96 -3.11
N MET A 47 -6.34 -5.24 -3.46
CA MET A 47 -7.03 -5.87 -4.58
C MET A 47 -8.56 -5.85 -4.40
N VAL A 48 -9.05 -6.25 -3.22
CA VAL A 48 -10.49 -6.25 -2.90
C VAL A 48 -11.09 -4.86 -3.01
N ALA A 49 -10.36 -3.81 -2.60
CA ALA A 49 -10.78 -2.43 -2.80
C ALA A 49 -11.01 -2.09 -4.29
N GLY A 50 -10.19 -2.64 -5.19
CA GLY A 50 -10.40 -2.53 -6.63
C GLY A 50 -11.70 -3.17 -7.11
N PHE A 51 -12.02 -4.38 -6.63
CA PHE A 51 -13.30 -5.05 -6.94
C PHE A 51 -14.51 -4.31 -6.36
N ILE A 52 -14.40 -3.81 -5.11
CA ILE A 52 -15.45 -2.98 -4.50
C ILE A 52 -15.80 -1.80 -5.41
N MET A 53 -14.79 -1.10 -5.94
CA MET A 53 -15.00 0.02 -6.86
C MET A 53 -15.72 -0.41 -8.14
N ILE A 54 -15.34 -1.55 -8.73
CA ILE A 54 -15.98 -2.09 -9.95
C ILE A 54 -17.47 -2.37 -9.68
N TYR A 55 -17.77 -3.14 -8.64
CA TYR A 55 -19.15 -3.56 -8.35
C TYR A 55 -20.05 -2.40 -7.97
N ILE A 56 -19.57 -1.47 -7.11
CA ILE A 56 -20.38 -0.31 -6.72
C ILE A 56 -20.63 0.61 -7.91
N THR A 57 -19.61 0.87 -8.72
CA THR A 57 -19.79 1.73 -9.90
C THR A 57 -20.72 1.08 -10.91
N SER A 58 -20.61 -0.22 -11.15
CA SER A 58 -21.50 -0.97 -12.02
C SER A 58 -22.94 -0.94 -11.51
N TRP A 59 -23.16 -1.23 -10.23
CA TRP A 59 -24.48 -1.22 -9.62
C TRP A 59 -25.11 0.16 -9.62
N SER A 60 -24.37 1.22 -9.31
CA SER A 60 -24.88 2.58 -9.22
C SER A 60 -25.03 3.27 -10.58
N SER A 61 -24.41 2.75 -11.65
CA SER A 61 -24.44 3.35 -12.97
C SER A 61 -25.84 3.39 -13.58
N SER A 62 -26.70 2.40 -13.25
CA SER A 62 -28.07 2.28 -13.77
C SER A 62 -28.99 3.42 -13.33
N PHE A 63 -28.74 4.07 -12.17
CA PHE A 63 -29.59 5.13 -11.63
C PHE A 63 -28.88 6.48 -11.38
N LEU A 64 -27.56 6.50 -11.30
CA LEU A 64 -26.78 7.74 -11.04
C LEU A 64 -25.95 8.21 -12.25
N GLY A 65 -25.85 7.42 -13.31
CA GLY A 65 -25.05 7.78 -14.50
C GLY A 65 -23.62 8.19 -14.13
N ALA A 66 -23.23 9.41 -14.48
CA ALA A 66 -21.88 9.94 -14.18
C ALA A 66 -21.60 10.07 -12.67
N GLY A 67 -22.62 10.18 -11.82
CA GLY A 67 -22.49 10.21 -10.35
C GLY A 67 -22.02 8.88 -9.75
N SER A 68 -22.13 7.77 -10.48
CA SER A 68 -21.71 6.43 -10.03
C SER A 68 -20.23 6.38 -9.63
N ILE A 69 -19.37 7.11 -10.31
CA ILE A 69 -17.92 7.19 -10.00
C ILE A 69 -17.70 7.80 -8.61
N ALA A 70 -18.39 8.90 -8.30
CA ALA A 70 -18.26 9.56 -6.99
C ALA A 70 -18.74 8.65 -5.85
N VAL A 71 -19.89 7.98 -6.03
CA VAL A 71 -20.40 6.99 -5.08
C VAL A 71 -19.43 5.81 -4.96
N GLY A 72 -18.91 5.30 -6.08
CA GLY A 72 -17.89 4.26 -6.11
C GLY A 72 -16.66 4.64 -5.29
N LEU A 73 -16.12 5.84 -5.48
CA LEU A 73 -14.95 6.33 -4.73
C LEU A 73 -15.22 6.36 -3.22
N ILE A 74 -16.32 6.98 -2.79
CA ILE A 74 -16.66 7.15 -1.36
C ILE A 74 -16.89 5.77 -0.70
N LEU A 75 -17.70 4.93 -1.31
CA LEU A 75 -18.03 3.61 -0.75
C LEU A 75 -16.82 2.67 -0.76
N THR A 76 -15.93 2.76 -1.76
CA THR A 76 -14.68 2.00 -1.75
C THR A 76 -13.83 2.37 -0.55
N LEU A 77 -13.66 3.65 -0.22
CA LEU A 77 -12.92 4.08 0.96
C LEU A 77 -13.55 3.52 2.24
N ILE A 78 -14.87 3.67 2.39
CA ILE A 78 -15.59 3.23 3.59
C ILE A 78 -15.53 1.70 3.75
N LEU A 79 -15.88 0.95 2.71
CA LEU A 79 -15.95 -0.51 2.77
C LEU A 79 -14.57 -1.16 2.93
N THR A 80 -13.52 -0.58 2.34
CA THR A 80 -12.16 -1.05 2.56
C THR A 80 -11.70 -0.83 4.00
N VAL A 81 -12.07 0.30 4.61
CA VAL A 81 -11.81 0.55 6.03
C VAL A 81 -12.57 -0.44 6.91
N VAL A 82 -13.84 -0.70 6.61
CA VAL A 82 -14.64 -1.71 7.32
C VAL A 82 -14.00 -3.09 7.20
N LEU A 83 -13.58 -3.48 6.00
CA LEU A 83 -12.86 -4.74 5.76
C LEU A 83 -11.57 -4.81 6.58
N GLY A 84 -10.76 -3.77 6.62
CA GLY A 84 -9.52 -3.73 7.40
C GLY A 84 -9.77 -3.87 8.91
N VAL A 85 -10.80 -3.22 9.44
CA VAL A 85 -11.21 -3.37 10.86
C VAL A 85 -11.76 -4.79 11.12
N MET A 86 -12.48 -5.36 10.15
CA MET A 86 -12.97 -6.73 10.26
C MET A 86 -11.82 -7.74 10.31
N ILE A 87 -10.83 -7.59 9.44
CA ILE A 87 -9.61 -8.42 9.44
C ILE A 87 -8.88 -8.27 10.79
N GLU A 88 -8.72 -7.05 11.29
CA GLU A 88 -8.09 -6.83 12.60
C GLU A 88 -8.83 -7.58 13.72
N LYS A 89 -10.15 -7.43 13.79
CA LYS A 89 -10.95 -8.00 14.88
C LYS A 89 -11.08 -9.53 14.81
N VAL A 90 -11.17 -10.09 13.60
CA VAL A 90 -11.43 -11.52 13.38
C VAL A 90 -10.14 -12.32 13.30
N ALA A 91 -9.14 -11.81 12.58
CA ALA A 91 -7.94 -12.57 12.26
C ALA A 91 -6.75 -12.26 13.19
N TYR A 92 -6.65 -11.02 13.71
CA TYR A 92 -5.49 -10.62 14.52
C TYR A 92 -5.80 -10.50 16.01
N LYS A 93 -6.93 -9.92 16.39
CA LYS A 93 -7.27 -9.68 17.79
C LYS A 93 -7.29 -10.97 18.64
N PRO A 94 -7.88 -12.10 18.18
CA PRO A 94 -7.91 -13.34 18.96
C PRO A 94 -6.53 -13.97 19.17
N LEU A 95 -5.57 -13.70 18.26
CA LEU A 95 -4.26 -14.33 18.23
C LEU A 95 -3.16 -13.51 18.92
N ARG A 96 -3.44 -12.32 19.42
CA ARG A 96 -2.43 -11.41 20.00
C ARG A 96 -1.61 -11.99 21.15
N GLN A 97 -2.14 -12.98 21.86
CA GLN A 97 -1.43 -13.69 22.94
C GLN A 97 -0.82 -15.01 22.46
N ALA A 98 -1.07 -15.39 21.19
CA ALA A 98 -0.52 -16.59 20.60
C ALA A 98 0.93 -16.37 20.12
N PRO A 99 1.69 -17.43 19.83
CA PRO A 99 3.00 -17.32 19.21
C PRO A 99 2.93 -16.54 17.89
N ARG A 100 3.95 -15.74 17.58
CA ARG A 100 4.02 -14.89 16.36
C ARG A 100 3.73 -15.64 15.06
N MET A 101 4.04 -16.94 15.01
CA MET A 101 3.75 -17.79 13.84
C MET A 101 2.25 -17.94 13.59
N SER A 102 1.40 -17.95 14.64
CA SER A 102 -0.05 -18.05 14.50
C SER A 102 -0.64 -16.83 13.78
N ASP A 103 -0.14 -15.64 14.10
CA ASP A 103 -0.56 -14.40 13.43
C ASP A 103 -0.17 -14.39 11.94
N MET A 104 1.05 -14.86 11.63
CA MET A 104 1.51 -14.94 10.24
C MET A 104 0.67 -15.92 9.42
N ILE A 105 0.38 -17.12 9.99
CA ILE A 105 -0.47 -18.12 9.35
C ILE A 105 -1.89 -17.58 9.14
N SER A 106 -2.46 -16.90 10.15
CA SER A 106 -3.76 -16.26 10.03
C SER A 106 -3.79 -15.21 8.92
N ALA A 107 -2.75 -14.35 8.84
CA ALA A 107 -2.63 -13.35 7.78
C ALA A 107 -2.59 -13.97 6.38
N ILE A 108 -1.82 -15.05 6.21
CA ILE A 108 -1.75 -15.81 4.96
C ILE A 108 -3.11 -16.46 4.65
N GLY A 109 -3.77 -17.03 5.66
CA GLY A 109 -5.11 -17.61 5.51
C GLY A 109 -6.15 -16.59 5.02
N VAL A 110 -6.15 -15.38 5.60
CA VAL A 110 -7.02 -14.28 5.15
C VAL A 110 -6.67 -13.85 3.71
N SER A 111 -5.38 -13.76 3.38
CA SER A 111 -4.90 -13.46 2.02
C SER A 111 -5.48 -14.46 1.01
N TYR A 112 -5.29 -15.76 1.24
CA TYR A 112 -5.84 -16.81 0.37
C TYR A 112 -7.36 -16.81 0.33
N LEU A 113 -8.05 -16.54 1.44
CA LEU A 113 -9.50 -16.41 1.46
C LEU A 113 -9.97 -15.31 0.51
N MET A 114 -9.37 -14.11 0.57
CA MET A 114 -9.72 -13.00 -0.32
C MET A 114 -9.45 -13.31 -1.78
N GLN A 115 -8.29 -13.92 -2.09
CA GLN A 115 -7.94 -14.31 -3.47
C GLN A 115 -8.91 -15.36 -4.03
N ASN A 116 -9.23 -16.39 -3.24
CA ASN A 116 -10.12 -17.46 -3.69
C ASN A 116 -11.57 -16.98 -3.81
N LEU A 117 -12.05 -16.12 -2.91
CA LEU A 117 -13.37 -15.49 -3.07
C LEU A 117 -13.44 -14.64 -4.33
N ALA A 118 -12.43 -13.81 -4.61
CA ALA A 118 -12.36 -13.03 -5.83
C ALA A 118 -12.27 -13.94 -7.08
N THR A 119 -11.51 -15.02 -7.02
CA THR A 119 -11.40 -16.01 -8.12
C THR A 119 -12.72 -16.72 -8.36
N TYR A 120 -13.43 -17.12 -7.30
CA TYR A 120 -14.75 -17.76 -7.42
C TYR A 120 -15.77 -16.83 -8.08
N ASP A 121 -15.81 -15.57 -7.66
CA ASP A 121 -16.76 -14.59 -8.15
C ASP A 121 -16.50 -14.18 -9.62
N THR A 122 -15.23 -14.06 -10.01
CA THR A 122 -14.84 -13.62 -11.37
C THR A 122 -14.55 -14.76 -12.34
N GLY A 123 -14.61 -16.01 -11.89
CA GLY A 123 -14.14 -17.16 -12.67
C GLY A 123 -12.65 -17.11 -12.99
N GLY A 124 -11.86 -16.37 -12.19
CA GLY A 124 -10.42 -16.18 -12.40
C GLY A 124 -10.07 -15.11 -13.44
N LEU A 125 -11.07 -14.48 -14.07
CA LEU A 125 -10.86 -13.50 -15.14
C LEU A 125 -10.63 -12.10 -14.59
N ALA A 126 -9.77 -11.34 -15.29
CA ALA A 126 -9.59 -9.93 -15.00
C ALA A 126 -10.84 -9.12 -15.36
N GLN A 127 -11.25 -8.23 -14.46
CA GLN A 127 -12.38 -7.32 -14.63
C GLN A 127 -11.88 -5.93 -15.04
N ALA A 128 -12.61 -5.29 -16.00
CA ALA A 128 -12.29 -3.95 -16.43
C ALA A 128 -12.57 -2.93 -15.31
N TYR A 129 -11.59 -2.08 -15.00
CA TYR A 129 -11.76 -1.04 -14.00
C TYR A 129 -12.51 0.16 -14.56
N PRO A 130 -13.42 0.80 -13.80
CA PRO A 130 -14.16 1.96 -14.26
C PRO A 130 -13.26 3.05 -14.80
N ASN A 131 -13.59 3.55 -15.97
CA ASN A 131 -12.83 4.65 -16.56
C ASN A 131 -13.18 5.96 -15.86
N ILE A 132 -12.19 6.63 -15.27
CA ILE A 132 -12.31 7.97 -14.72
C ILE A 132 -11.71 8.95 -15.73
N PRO A 133 -12.52 9.58 -16.62
CA PRO A 133 -12.01 10.33 -17.77
C PRO A 133 -11.08 11.46 -17.37
N TRP A 134 -11.38 12.10 -16.24
CA TRP A 134 -10.60 13.21 -15.72
C TRP A 134 -9.15 12.82 -15.34
N LEU A 135 -8.93 11.61 -14.80
CA LEU A 135 -7.61 11.10 -14.42
C LEU A 135 -6.76 10.68 -15.63
N ARG A 136 -7.42 10.19 -16.68
CA ARG A 136 -6.74 9.68 -17.89
C ARG A 136 -6.41 10.77 -18.90
N LYS A 137 -6.92 11.98 -18.73
CA LYS A 137 -6.65 13.10 -19.65
C LYS A 137 -5.15 13.41 -19.69
N GLU A 138 -4.62 13.55 -20.88
CA GLU A 138 -3.22 13.88 -21.11
C GLU A 138 -2.96 15.38 -20.94
N ILE A 139 -1.81 15.70 -20.37
CA ILE A 139 -1.28 17.06 -20.26
C ILE A 139 0.03 17.10 -21.05
N ALA A 140 0.14 18.03 -21.95
CA ALA A 140 1.38 18.31 -22.65
C ALA A 140 2.26 19.24 -21.79
N LEU A 141 3.43 18.74 -21.38
CA LEU A 141 4.47 19.48 -20.69
C LEU A 141 5.64 19.71 -21.67
N GLY A 142 5.49 20.67 -22.53
CA GLY A 142 6.45 20.91 -23.63
C GLY A 142 6.46 19.74 -24.62
N SER A 143 7.59 19.05 -24.76
CA SER A 143 7.76 17.87 -25.63
C SER A 143 7.28 16.55 -25.03
N ILE A 144 6.83 16.55 -23.76
CA ILE A 144 6.44 15.33 -23.02
C ILE A 144 4.93 15.35 -22.81
N THR A 145 4.24 14.28 -23.21
CA THR A 145 2.83 14.06 -22.89
C THR A 145 2.71 13.11 -21.71
N VAL A 146 2.03 13.54 -20.66
CA VAL A 146 1.88 12.79 -19.40
C VAL A 146 0.40 12.71 -19.02
N LYS A 147 -0.07 11.56 -18.55
CA LYS A 147 -1.43 11.44 -17.99
C LYS A 147 -1.52 12.23 -16.69
N ARG A 148 -2.63 12.93 -16.45
CA ARG A 148 -2.89 13.63 -15.17
C ARG A 148 -2.65 12.75 -13.95
N LEU A 149 -3.01 11.49 -14.06
CA LEU A 149 -2.81 10.49 -13.00
C LEU A 149 -1.34 10.39 -12.58
N ALA A 150 -0.39 10.46 -13.54
CA ALA A 150 1.03 10.32 -13.24
C ALA A 150 1.60 11.52 -12.44
N ILE A 151 0.98 12.69 -12.54
CA ILE A 151 1.34 13.88 -11.74
C ILE A 151 0.57 13.88 -10.42
N LEU A 152 -0.72 13.55 -10.46
CA LEU A 152 -1.58 13.56 -9.28
C LEU A 152 -1.18 12.52 -8.25
N THR A 153 -0.75 11.32 -8.69
CA THR A 153 -0.39 10.22 -7.80
C THR A 153 0.77 10.59 -6.87
N PRO A 154 1.95 11.08 -7.33
CA PRO A 154 3.01 11.52 -6.44
C PRO A 154 2.57 12.67 -5.51
N LEU A 155 1.84 13.66 -6.05
CA LEU A 155 1.39 14.80 -5.29
C LEU A 155 0.46 14.39 -4.14
N LEU A 156 -0.53 13.54 -4.44
CA LEU A 156 -1.48 13.02 -3.44
C LEU A 156 -0.76 12.12 -2.41
N THR A 157 0.18 11.30 -2.86
CA THR A 157 0.97 10.45 -1.96
C THR A 157 1.78 11.29 -1.00
N ILE A 158 2.48 12.33 -1.46
CA ILE A 158 3.24 13.23 -0.59
C ILE A 158 2.32 13.93 0.40
N LEU A 159 1.15 14.42 -0.06
CA LEU A 159 0.16 15.06 0.82
C LEU A 159 -0.30 14.09 1.93
N LEU A 160 -0.65 12.86 1.58
CA LEU A 160 -1.09 11.84 2.53
C LEU A 160 0.02 11.43 3.51
N VAL A 161 1.26 11.32 3.03
CA VAL A 161 2.43 11.05 3.86
C VAL A 161 2.67 12.17 4.86
N VAL A 162 2.66 13.42 4.40
CA VAL A 162 2.82 14.59 5.28
C VAL A 162 1.70 14.64 6.32
N ALA A 163 0.46 14.47 5.91
CA ALA A 163 -0.69 14.43 6.81
C ALA A 163 -0.53 13.32 7.86
N LEU A 164 -0.12 12.12 7.44
CA LEU A 164 0.10 11.00 8.34
C LEU A 164 1.25 11.27 9.34
N VAL A 165 2.37 11.82 8.88
CA VAL A 165 3.50 12.18 9.74
C VAL A 165 3.09 13.24 10.75
N LEU A 166 2.27 14.23 10.36
CA LEU A 166 1.73 15.24 11.26
C LEU A 166 0.78 14.61 12.30
N ILE A 167 -0.09 13.68 11.89
CA ILE A 167 -0.96 12.93 12.80
C ILE A 167 -0.13 12.17 13.83
N ILE A 168 0.88 11.41 13.37
CA ILE A 168 1.73 10.62 14.26
C ILE A 168 2.55 11.50 15.20
N LYS A 169 3.08 12.65 14.74
CA LYS A 169 3.94 13.51 15.57
C LYS A 169 3.18 14.42 16.54
N HIS A 170 2.03 14.97 16.11
CA HIS A 170 1.40 16.08 16.83
C HIS A 170 0.05 15.73 17.48
N THR A 171 -0.54 14.55 17.23
CA THR A 171 -1.82 14.17 17.85
C THR A 171 -1.66 13.29 19.08
N LYS A 172 -2.68 13.32 19.97
CA LYS A 172 -2.75 12.41 21.13
C LYS A 172 -2.74 10.94 20.70
N MET A 173 -3.40 10.63 19.56
CA MET A 173 -3.41 9.27 19.03
C MET A 173 -2.02 8.86 18.51
N GLY A 174 -1.33 9.73 17.81
CA GLY A 174 0.04 9.48 17.37
C GLY A 174 1.02 9.29 18.55
N MET A 175 0.82 10.04 19.64
CA MET A 175 1.58 9.84 20.88
C MET A 175 1.31 8.45 21.47
N ALA A 176 0.05 8.02 21.52
CA ALA A 176 -0.33 6.68 21.97
C ALA A 176 0.26 5.59 21.07
N MET A 177 0.23 5.77 19.73
CA MET A 177 0.86 4.85 18.78
C MET A 177 2.36 4.67 19.05
N ARG A 178 3.09 5.79 19.26
CA ARG A 178 4.53 5.74 19.55
C ARG A 178 4.84 5.11 20.90
N ALA A 179 3.99 5.32 21.92
CA ALA A 179 4.13 4.68 23.23
C ALA A 179 3.95 3.17 23.12
N VAL A 180 2.86 2.70 22.48
CA VAL A 180 2.56 1.28 22.25
C VAL A 180 3.65 0.60 21.41
N ALA A 181 4.20 1.29 20.39
CA ALA A 181 5.29 0.78 19.56
C ALA A 181 6.59 0.51 20.35
N LYS A 182 6.81 1.25 21.44
CA LYS A 182 7.99 1.06 22.31
C LYS A 182 7.81 -0.07 23.30
N ASP A 183 6.69 -0.08 24.03
CA ASP A 183 6.42 -1.04 25.08
C ASP A 183 4.90 -1.16 25.30
N PHE A 184 4.34 -2.34 25.01
CA PHE A 184 2.92 -2.62 25.17
C PHE A 184 2.47 -2.57 26.62
N ASP A 185 3.21 -3.23 27.51
CA ASP A 185 2.84 -3.40 28.91
C ASP A 185 2.90 -2.06 29.65
N THR A 186 3.99 -1.32 29.45
CA THR A 186 4.13 0.01 30.02
C THR A 186 3.06 0.98 29.51
N ALA A 187 2.73 0.94 28.21
CA ALA A 187 1.69 1.78 27.64
C ALA A 187 0.30 1.45 28.25
N GLN A 188 0.01 0.17 28.48
CA GLN A 188 -1.22 -0.27 29.12
C GLN A 188 -1.32 0.21 30.57
N LEU A 189 -0.23 0.11 31.34
CA LEU A 189 -0.16 0.61 32.72
C LEU A 189 -0.38 2.14 32.80
N MET A 190 0.02 2.88 31.78
CA MET A 190 -0.23 4.33 31.66
C MET A 190 -1.65 4.68 31.18
N GLY A 191 -2.55 3.67 31.10
CA GLY A 191 -3.97 3.87 30.75
C GLY A 191 -4.26 3.98 29.25
N ILE A 192 -3.29 3.65 28.38
CA ILE A 192 -3.50 3.66 26.93
C ILE A 192 -4.31 2.41 26.54
N ARG A 193 -5.44 2.62 25.85
CA ARG A 193 -6.26 1.53 25.30
C ARG A 193 -5.62 0.97 24.05
N ILE A 194 -4.82 -0.07 24.19
CA ILE A 194 -4.05 -0.71 23.11
C ILE A 194 -4.96 -1.12 21.95
N ASP A 195 -6.12 -1.74 22.22
CA ASP A 195 -7.08 -2.16 21.20
C ASP A 195 -7.50 -1.00 20.30
N ARG A 196 -7.75 0.19 20.88
CA ARG A 196 -8.13 1.38 20.11
C ARG A 196 -6.98 1.85 19.21
N VAL A 197 -5.76 1.83 19.72
CA VAL A 197 -4.56 2.23 18.95
C VAL A 197 -4.38 1.31 17.75
N ILE A 198 -4.49 0.01 17.94
CA ILE A 198 -4.36 -0.98 16.88
C ILE A 198 -5.48 -0.83 15.84
N SER A 199 -6.74 -0.75 16.27
CA SER A 199 -7.87 -0.58 15.32
C SER A 199 -7.74 0.71 14.50
N ILE A 200 -7.31 1.82 15.10
CA ILE A 200 -7.06 3.06 14.33
C ILE A 200 -5.89 2.91 13.36
N THR A 201 -4.87 2.15 13.72
CA THR A 201 -3.76 1.86 12.79
C THR A 201 -4.25 1.08 11.57
N PHE A 202 -5.12 0.08 11.78
CA PHE A 202 -5.75 -0.64 10.67
C PHE A 202 -6.67 0.26 9.84
N VAL A 203 -7.44 1.15 10.45
CA VAL A 203 -8.25 2.16 9.73
C VAL A 203 -7.38 3.03 8.83
N ILE A 204 -6.28 3.57 9.34
CA ILE A 204 -5.36 4.40 8.55
C ILE A 204 -4.72 3.59 7.42
N GLY A 205 -4.21 2.39 7.74
CA GLY A 205 -3.60 1.50 6.74
C GLY A 205 -4.57 1.12 5.62
N SER A 206 -5.81 0.75 5.99
CA SER A 206 -6.86 0.39 5.04
C SER A 206 -7.30 1.57 4.16
N LEU A 207 -7.37 2.77 4.75
CA LEU A 207 -7.68 3.98 3.99
C LEU A 207 -6.61 4.28 2.95
N LEU A 208 -5.34 4.16 3.31
CA LEU A 208 -4.22 4.34 2.38
C LEU A 208 -4.20 3.27 1.29
N ALA A 209 -4.51 2.01 1.65
CA ALA A 209 -4.65 0.92 0.68
C ALA A 209 -5.79 1.19 -0.30
N ALA A 210 -6.94 1.71 0.16
CA ALA A 210 -8.06 2.06 -0.69
C ALA A 210 -7.71 3.18 -1.68
N VAL A 211 -7.06 4.25 -1.20
CA VAL A 211 -6.59 5.34 -2.08
C VAL A 211 -5.55 4.81 -3.08
N GLY A 212 -4.59 4.01 -2.61
CA GLY A 212 -3.60 3.36 -3.47
C GLY A 212 -4.24 2.47 -4.54
N SER A 213 -5.26 1.69 -4.16
CA SER A 213 -6.05 0.83 -5.05
C SER A 213 -6.73 1.65 -6.16
N ILE A 214 -7.43 2.72 -5.80
CA ILE A 214 -8.11 3.60 -6.75
C ILE A 214 -7.12 4.16 -7.78
N LEU A 215 -5.97 4.65 -7.35
CA LEU A 215 -4.96 5.22 -8.23
C LEU A 215 -4.29 4.14 -9.10
N TYR A 216 -3.92 3.00 -8.50
CA TYR A 216 -3.23 1.90 -9.19
C TYR A 216 -4.10 1.28 -10.28
N PHE A 217 -5.36 0.94 -9.97
CA PHE A 217 -6.26 0.33 -10.95
C PHE A 217 -6.76 1.34 -11.98
N SER A 218 -6.85 2.64 -11.65
CA SER A 218 -7.03 3.70 -12.66
C SER A 218 -5.84 3.79 -13.62
N TYR A 219 -4.62 3.46 -13.15
CA TYR A 219 -3.42 3.43 -13.98
C TYR A 219 -3.38 2.19 -14.89
N ILE A 220 -3.64 1.01 -14.35
CA ILE A 220 -3.59 -0.27 -15.08
C ILE A 220 -4.85 -0.50 -15.93
N GLY A 221 -6.05 -0.14 -15.41
CA GLY A 221 -7.31 -0.27 -16.11
C GLY A 221 -8.03 -1.61 -15.92
N GLN A 222 -7.50 -2.50 -15.11
CA GLN A 222 -8.12 -3.80 -14.81
C GLN A 222 -7.73 -4.31 -13.42
N VAL A 223 -8.56 -5.20 -12.86
CA VAL A 223 -8.31 -5.91 -11.60
C VAL A 223 -8.43 -7.41 -11.84
N SER A 224 -7.45 -8.18 -11.42
CA SER A 224 -7.52 -9.65 -11.42
C SER A 224 -7.44 -10.20 -9.99
N PRO A 225 -7.95 -11.42 -9.73
CA PRO A 225 -8.05 -11.99 -8.38
C PRO A 225 -6.73 -12.16 -7.61
N THR A 226 -5.60 -12.15 -8.31
CA THR A 226 -4.27 -12.34 -7.69
C THR A 226 -3.38 -11.11 -7.84
N ILE A 227 -3.90 -10.01 -8.42
CA ILE A 227 -3.10 -8.83 -8.76
C ILE A 227 -2.55 -8.11 -7.53
N GLY A 228 -3.15 -8.31 -6.35
CA GLY A 228 -2.70 -7.70 -5.10
C GLY A 228 -1.38 -8.24 -4.58
N SER A 229 -1.06 -9.50 -4.91
CA SER A 229 0.11 -10.20 -4.36
C SER A 229 1.44 -9.54 -4.73
N MET A 230 1.66 -9.24 -6.03
CA MET A 230 2.94 -8.68 -6.47
C MET A 230 3.17 -7.22 -6.05
N PRO A 231 2.23 -6.28 -6.22
CA PRO A 231 2.37 -4.93 -5.66
C PRO A 231 2.49 -4.95 -4.14
N GLY A 232 1.73 -5.82 -3.45
CA GLY A 232 1.83 -6.01 -2.02
C GLY A 232 3.23 -6.44 -1.59
N LEU A 233 3.76 -7.49 -2.21
CA LEU A 233 5.08 -8.00 -1.90
C LEU A 233 6.18 -6.98 -2.21
N LYS A 234 6.13 -6.27 -3.35
CA LYS A 234 7.10 -5.21 -3.68
C LYS A 234 7.02 -4.03 -2.72
N SER A 235 5.83 -3.65 -2.29
CA SER A 235 5.65 -2.59 -1.30
C SER A 235 6.18 -3.02 0.08
N PHE A 236 6.02 -4.30 0.44
CA PHE A 236 6.67 -4.85 1.64
C PHE A 236 8.20 -4.80 1.52
N VAL A 237 8.75 -5.23 0.37
CA VAL A 237 10.20 -5.11 0.08
C VAL A 237 10.66 -3.66 0.22
N ALA A 238 9.88 -2.71 -0.30
CA ALA A 238 10.17 -1.28 -0.20
C ALA A 238 10.16 -0.77 1.25
N ALA A 239 9.21 -1.25 2.05
CA ALA A 239 9.13 -0.92 3.47
C ALA A 239 10.34 -1.46 4.26
N VAL A 240 10.75 -2.71 3.99
CA VAL A 240 11.93 -3.33 4.61
C VAL A 240 13.21 -2.63 4.16
N PHE A 241 13.34 -2.37 2.86
CA PHE A 241 14.47 -1.64 2.27
C PHE A 241 14.63 -0.25 2.89
N GLY A 242 13.52 0.47 3.03
CA GLY A 242 13.50 1.80 3.65
C GLY A 242 13.75 1.79 5.16
N GLY A 243 13.47 0.68 5.83
CA GLY A 243 13.50 0.50 7.28
C GLY A 243 12.10 0.36 7.85
N ILE A 244 11.68 -0.90 8.05
CA ILE A 244 10.34 -1.24 8.50
C ILE A 244 10.06 -0.60 9.88
N GLY A 245 8.90 0.06 10.02
CA GLY A 245 8.56 0.86 11.20
C GLY A 245 8.80 2.37 11.02
N SER A 246 9.56 2.79 9.99
CA SER A 246 9.79 4.19 9.66
C SER A 246 8.95 4.60 8.45
N VAL A 247 7.91 5.43 8.65
CA VAL A 247 7.06 5.92 7.54
C VAL A 247 7.87 6.66 6.47
N PRO A 248 8.77 7.61 6.80
CA PRO A 248 9.60 8.25 5.79
C PRO A 248 10.54 7.28 5.08
N GLY A 249 11.07 6.30 5.83
CA GLY A 249 11.92 5.25 5.26
C GLY A 249 11.19 4.42 4.21
N ALA A 250 10.00 3.93 4.52
CA ALA A 250 9.16 3.16 3.60
C ALA A 250 8.84 3.95 2.31
N VAL A 251 8.57 5.25 2.43
CA VAL A 251 8.31 6.13 1.28
C VAL A 251 9.55 6.25 0.38
N ILE A 252 10.71 6.54 0.95
CA ILE A 252 11.96 6.65 0.19
C ILE A 252 12.31 5.31 -0.47
N GLY A 253 12.17 4.20 0.28
CA GLY A 253 12.38 2.86 -0.26
C GLY A 253 11.46 2.55 -1.44
N SER A 254 10.19 2.97 -1.36
CA SER A 254 9.22 2.78 -2.43
C SER A 254 9.56 3.58 -3.69
N TYR A 255 10.03 4.81 -3.55
CA TYR A 255 10.48 5.60 -4.69
C TYR A 255 11.73 5.01 -5.35
N ILE A 256 12.70 4.55 -4.55
CA ILE A 256 13.90 3.91 -5.10
C ILE A 256 13.51 2.66 -5.88
N ILE A 257 12.68 1.76 -5.30
CA ILE A 257 12.24 0.53 -5.96
C ILE A 257 11.41 0.85 -7.20
N GLY A 258 10.47 1.80 -7.13
CA GLY A 258 9.62 2.18 -8.26
C GLY A 258 10.41 2.74 -9.43
N ILE A 259 11.40 3.59 -9.17
CA ILE A 259 12.30 4.15 -10.21
C ILE A 259 13.17 3.04 -10.81
N CYS A 260 13.82 2.23 -9.98
CA CYS A 260 14.67 1.13 -10.45
C CYS A 260 13.85 0.12 -11.29
N GLU A 261 12.67 -0.27 -10.83
CA GLU A 261 11.79 -1.19 -11.55
C GLU A 261 11.39 -0.62 -12.92
N THR A 262 11.01 0.65 -12.96
CA THR A 262 10.59 1.29 -14.22
C THR A 262 11.75 1.42 -15.18
N PHE A 263 12.94 1.73 -14.68
CA PHE A 263 14.16 1.80 -15.49
C PHE A 263 14.52 0.44 -16.10
N ILE A 264 14.42 -0.64 -15.32
CA ILE A 264 14.68 -2.01 -15.80
C ILE A 264 13.62 -2.42 -16.84
N LYS A 265 12.34 -2.11 -16.58
CA LYS A 265 11.24 -2.42 -17.51
C LYS A 265 11.30 -1.63 -18.81
N SER A 266 11.99 -0.50 -18.85
CA SER A 266 12.17 0.29 -20.08
C SER A 266 13.14 -0.32 -21.06
N ASN A 267 14.02 -1.22 -20.59
CA ASN A 267 14.95 -1.96 -21.45
C ASN A 267 14.37 -3.36 -21.76
N GLN A 268 14.10 -3.63 -23.05
CA GLN A 268 13.45 -4.89 -23.51
C GLN A 268 14.23 -6.13 -23.13
N ASP A 269 15.57 -6.08 -23.16
CA ASP A 269 16.43 -7.24 -22.93
C ASP A 269 16.40 -7.74 -21.47
N ILE A 270 16.22 -6.81 -20.52
CA ILE A 270 16.27 -7.12 -19.08
C ILE A 270 14.91 -6.96 -18.38
N SER A 271 13.85 -6.56 -19.09
CA SER A 271 12.53 -6.28 -18.52
C SER A 271 11.93 -7.48 -17.76
N ILE A 272 12.18 -8.70 -18.25
CA ILE A 272 11.72 -9.97 -17.64
C ILE A 272 12.30 -10.12 -16.22
N PHE A 273 13.51 -9.62 -15.98
CA PHE A 273 14.20 -9.74 -14.70
C PHE A 273 13.81 -8.66 -13.69
N SER A 274 12.87 -7.76 -14.00
CA SER A 274 12.50 -6.64 -13.12
C SER A 274 12.07 -7.09 -11.71
N ASN A 275 11.35 -8.20 -11.61
CA ASN A 275 10.95 -8.78 -10.33
C ASN A 275 12.17 -9.36 -9.58
N ALA A 276 12.99 -10.15 -10.27
CA ALA A 276 14.20 -10.73 -9.69
C ALA A 276 15.15 -9.65 -9.14
N PHE A 277 15.30 -8.54 -9.87
CA PHE A 277 16.11 -7.42 -9.45
C PHE A 277 15.59 -6.77 -8.17
N THR A 278 14.27 -6.57 -8.06
CA THR A 278 13.65 -6.00 -6.84
C THR A 278 13.94 -6.86 -5.61
N PHE A 279 13.84 -8.19 -5.74
CA PHE A 279 14.15 -9.10 -4.62
C PHE A 279 15.66 -9.22 -4.35
N ALA A 280 16.50 -9.21 -5.40
CA ALA A 280 17.95 -9.18 -5.23
C ALA A 280 18.40 -7.93 -4.49
N LEU A 281 17.83 -6.77 -4.81
CA LEU A 281 18.10 -5.51 -4.13
C LEU A 281 17.71 -5.57 -2.63
N LEU A 282 16.60 -6.24 -2.30
CA LEU A 282 16.23 -6.50 -0.91
C LEU A 282 17.30 -7.34 -0.19
N ILE A 283 17.75 -8.43 -0.81
CA ILE A 283 18.76 -9.31 -0.20
C ILE A 283 20.06 -8.52 0.04
N VAL A 284 20.50 -7.77 -0.95
CA VAL A 284 21.72 -6.95 -0.83
C VAL A 284 21.62 -5.94 0.32
N ILE A 285 20.49 -5.21 0.42
CA ILE A 285 20.35 -4.22 1.49
C ILE A 285 20.28 -4.88 2.87
N LEU A 286 19.61 -6.04 3.01
CA LEU A 286 19.54 -6.75 4.28
C LEU A 286 20.88 -7.32 4.73
N LEU A 287 21.76 -7.70 3.78
CA LEU A 287 23.12 -8.12 4.09
C LEU A 287 24.01 -6.95 4.56
N ILE A 288 23.83 -5.76 3.98
CA ILE A 288 24.65 -4.57 4.31
C ILE A 288 24.07 -3.81 5.52
N LYS A 289 22.75 -3.63 5.54
CA LYS A 289 22.00 -2.91 6.58
C LYS A 289 20.74 -3.69 6.98
N PRO A 290 20.80 -4.63 7.91
CA PRO A 290 19.69 -5.49 8.29
C PRO A 290 18.46 -4.73 8.83
N ASN A 291 18.65 -3.50 9.32
CA ASN A 291 17.55 -2.63 9.77
C ASN A 291 16.98 -1.73 8.64
N GLY A 292 17.43 -1.89 7.39
CA GLY A 292 17.09 -1.01 6.29
C GLY A 292 17.83 0.35 6.33
N LEU A 293 17.50 1.23 5.38
CA LEU A 293 18.21 2.52 5.24
C LEU A 293 18.00 3.46 6.44
N PHE A 294 16.78 3.51 6.98
CA PHE A 294 16.32 4.43 8.02
C PHE A 294 15.76 3.72 9.26
N GLY A 295 15.98 2.40 9.41
CA GLY A 295 15.53 1.65 10.57
C GLY A 295 16.26 2.04 11.85
N GLU A 296 15.53 2.11 12.96
CA GLU A 296 16.12 2.34 14.28
C GLU A 296 16.90 1.09 14.72
N LYS A 297 18.10 1.31 15.28
CA LYS A 297 18.85 0.24 15.95
C LYS A 297 18.06 -0.18 17.18
N LEU A 298 17.51 -1.39 17.18
CA LEU A 298 16.96 -1.99 18.39
C LEU A 298 18.12 -2.11 19.41
N LYS A 299 18.10 -1.28 20.45
CA LYS A 299 18.93 -1.54 21.61
C LYS A 299 18.36 -2.75 22.31
N GLU A 300 19.03 -3.88 22.22
CA GLU A 300 18.75 -4.99 23.14
C GLU A 300 18.87 -4.45 24.56
N LYS A 301 17.79 -4.47 25.29
CA LYS A 301 17.84 -4.28 26.75
C LYS A 301 18.49 -5.56 27.31
N VAL A 302 19.77 -5.45 27.66
CA VAL A 302 20.47 -6.41 28.48
C VAL A 302 19.82 -6.41 29.86
#